data_7836db7d2da27991c59c525082234599
#
_entry.id   7836db7d2da27991c59c525082234599
#
_cell.length_a   1.000
_cell.length_b   1.000
_cell.length_c   1.000
_cell.angle_alpha   90.00
_cell.angle_beta   90.00
_cell.angle_gamma   90.00
#
_symmetry.space_group_name_H-M   'P 1'
#
loop_
_entity.id
_entity.type
_entity.pdbx_description
1 polymer ?
#
loop_
_entity_poly.entity_id
_entity_poly.type
_entity_poly.pdbx_seq_one_letter_code
_entity_poly.pdbx_strand_id
1 'polypeptide(L)'
;MRKTFLFMVAVLSGTASMAQQTVMTITNATSMQRSELVSVDTAQIPFDVAKGVIVRDAFGIERTSQLTHDGQLLVDVHVRPHAVATYTLQPGQPAAVLSSVSGRQYPERLDDIAFENDRIGFRLYGPALQRKGEKGFGHDVWVKRTTALVLEELYRNDPRLSFHLDYGKALDCYGVGPTLGCGTPCLIHNGKIVYPWCYETYKILDKGPLRFTVQINFAPVNGITEHRILSLDKGANFCEAIVWYDGISRPTDIAAGLAIRPADTTTVMIGKDYVHYADPTVDPDRHQFQIYSALLFPDTQVNICQQEGHALGILKRYRGGHFHYFFGAAWSEFDVRSQAEWQLRIEAFMAARRQPLQVKIEQTE
;
A
#
# COMPACT_ATOMS: atom_id res chain seq x y z
N MET A 1 69.59 -4.48 54.66
CA MET A 1 68.30 -3.72 54.57
C MET A 1 67.56 -4.16 53.24
N ARG A 2 66.58 -5.08 53.36
CA ARG A 2 65.77 -5.51 52.25
C ARG A 2 64.46 -4.65 52.22
N LYS A 3 64.24 -3.91 51.16
CA LYS A 3 62.99 -3.17 50.95
C LYS A 3 62.00 -4.10 50.24
N THR A 4 60.90 -4.46 50.94
CA THR A 4 59.77 -5.20 50.39
C THR A 4 58.81 -4.21 49.69
N PHE A 5 58.60 -4.34 48.37
CA PHE A 5 57.63 -3.59 47.63
C PHE A 5 56.31 -4.36 47.68
N LEU A 6 55.28 -3.80 48.26
CA LEU A 6 53.92 -4.34 48.26
C LEU A 6 53.20 -3.81 47.02
N PHE A 7 52.88 -4.73 46.08
CA PHE A 7 52.05 -4.41 44.92
C PHE A 7 50.57 -4.54 45.32
N MET A 8 49.89 -3.42 45.35
CA MET A 8 48.44 -3.36 45.59
C MET A 8 47.73 -3.52 44.21
N VAL A 9 47.11 -4.70 43.94
CA VAL A 9 46.28 -4.94 42.77
C VAL A 9 44.90 -4.40 43.06
N ALA A 10 44.52 -3.28 42.42
CA ALA A 10 43.18 -2.76 42.46
C ALA A 10 42.31 -3.59 41.47
N VAL A 11 41.42 -4.42 41.99
CA VAL A 11 40.38 -5.10 41.22
C VAL A 11 39.28 -4.07 40.94
N LEU A 12 39.26 -3.53 39.74
CA LEU A 12 38.11 -2.79 39.21
C LEU A 12 36.97 -3.76 38.90
N SER A 13 36.06 -3.94 39.85
CA SER A 13 34.76 -4.58 39.60
C SER A 13 33.88 -3.62 38.76
N GLY A 14 33.98 -3.73 37.47
CA GLY A 14 33.06 -3.11 36.54
C GLY A 14 31.69 -3.78 36.70
N THR A 15 30.75 -3.14 37.39
CA THR A 15 29.34 -3.50 37.29
C THR A 15 28.88 -3.19 35.86
N ALA A 16 28.79 -4.23 35.02
CA ALA A 16 28.11 -4.11 33.75
C ALA A 16 26.66 -3.75 34.07
N SER A 17 26.30 -2.48 33.91
CA SER A 17 24.89 -2.07 33.88
C SER A 17 24.27 -2.84 32.71
N MET A 18 23.39 -3.81 33.00
CA MET A 18 22.56 -4.42 31.99
C MET A 18 21.72 -3.30 31.38
N ALA A 19 22.06 -2.92 30.16
CA ALA A 19 21.32 -1.88 29.45
C ALA A 19 19.88 -2.39 29.27
N GLN A 20 18.94 -1.66 29.79
CA GLN A 20 17.50 -1.94 29.65
C GLN A 20 17.16 -2.14 28.16
N GLN A 21 16.65 -3.31 27.82
CA GLN A 21 16.39 -3.70 26.44
C GLN A 21 14.90 -3.49 26.13
N THR A 22 14.61 -2.79 25.04
CA THR A 22 13.23 -2.69 24.53
C THR A 22 12.92 -3.89 23.65
N VAL A 23 11.89 -4.63 24.02
CA VAL A 23 11.45 -5.86 23.34
C VAL A 23 10.08 -5.66 22.73
N MET A 24 9.94 -5.99 21.46
CA MET A 24 8.68 -6.08 20.74
C MET A 24 8.30 -7.54 20.60
N THR A 25 7.16 -7.91 21.15
CA THR A 25 6.58 -9.26 21.06
C THR A 25 5.41 -9.22 20.10
N ILE A 26 5.40 -10.16 19.14
CA ILE A 26 4.35 -10.25 18.11
C ILE A 26 3.70 -11.64 18.20
N THR A 27 2.41 -11.67 18.47
CA THR A 27 1.63 -12.91 18.59
C THR A 27 0.76 -13.12 17.35
N ASN A 28 0.89 -14.29 16.75
CA ASN A 28 0.02 -14.79 15.70
C ASN A 28 -0.92 -15.87 16.28
N ALA A 29 -2.18 -15.52 16.51
CA ALA A 29 -3.19 -16.43 17.00
C ALA A 29 -3.82 -17.31 15.91
N THR A 30 -3.46 -17.08 14.64
CA THR A 30 -4.07 -17.77 13.49
C THR A 30 -3.30 -19.04 13.10
N SER A 31 -3.96 -19.92 12.36
CA SER A 31 -3.35 -21.14 11.78
C SER A 31 -2.51 -20.88 10.53
N MET A 32 -2.42 -19.63 10.06
CA MET A 32 -1.63 -19.25 8.89
C MET A 32 -0.31 -18.61 9.29
N GLN A 33 0.75 -18.91 8.56
CA GLN A 33 1.98 -18.14 8.69
C GLN A 33 1.73 -16.70 8.21
N ARG A 34 2.23 -15.74 8.96
CA ARG A 34 2.10 -14.31 8.65
C ARG A 34 3.48 -13.71 8.32
N SER A 35 3.56 -13.08 7.16
CA SER A 35 4.73 -12.31 6.71
C SER A 35 4.19 -10.98 6.20
N GLU A 36 4.29 -9.95 7.03
CA GLU A 36 3.66 -8.65 6.77
C GLU A 36 4.37 -7.51 7.50
N LEU A 37 4.00 -6.30 7.18
CA LEU A 37 4.41 -5.14 7.95
C LEU A 37 3.50 -4.98 9.17
N VAL A 38 4.11 -4.85 10.34
CA VAL A 38 3.39 -4.42 11.54
C VAL A 38 3.70 -2.94 11.79
N SER A 39 2.72 -2.24 12.35
CA SER A 39 2.81 -0.83 12.72
C SER A 39 2.86 -0.72 14.23
N VAL A 40 3.81 0.05 14.73
CA VAL A 40 4.01 0.33 16.16
C VAL A 40 3.96 1.84 16.37
N ASP A 41 3.07 2.30 17.24
CA ASP A 41 3.06 3.69 17.66
C ASP A 41 4.38 4.03 18.36
N THR A 42 5.12 4.99 17.82
CA THR A 42 6.41 5.39 18.37
C THR A 42 6.34 5.93 19.80
N ALA A 43 5.15 6.39 20.23
CA ALA A 43 4.91 6.80 21.60
C ALA A 43 5.05 5.65 22.64
N GLN A 44 4.95 4.38 22.17
CA GLN A 44 5.18 3.20 23.02
C GLN A 44 6.66 2.83 23.15
N ILE A 45 7.54 3.43 22.34
CA ILE A 45 8.97 3.14 22.33
C ILE A 45 9.68 4.11 23.28
N PRO A 46 10.45 3.63 24.25
CA PRO A 46 10.98 4.47 25.36
C PRO A 46 12.18 5.35 24.98
N PHE A 47 12.45 5.51 23.69
CA PHE A 47 13.54 6.36 23.18
C PHE A 47 13.12 7.08 21.89
N ASP A 48 13.85 8.11 21.52
CA ASP A 48 13.59 8.92 20.33
C ASP A 48 13.95 8.16 19.04
N VAL A 49 12.92 7.59 18.40
CA VAL A 49 13.07 6.82 17.15
C VAL A 49 13.45 7.70 15.94
N ALA A 50 13.25 9.03 16.01
CA ALA A 50 13.65 9.93 14.93
C ALA A 50 15.18 10.01 14.78
N LYS A 51 15.91 9.63 15.81
CA LYS A 51 17.39 9.51 15.79
C LYS A 51 17.88 8.19 15.20
N GLY A 52 16.95 7.33 14.76
CA GLY A 52 17.21 6.00 14.22
C GLY A 52 16.89 4.88 15.20
N VAL A 53 16.41 3.78 14.66
CA VAL A 53 16.08 2.56 15.40
C VAL A 53 16.58 1.34 14.65
N ILE A 54 17.27 0.46 15.35
CA ILE A 54 17.69 -0.84 14.85
C ILE A 54 16.74 -1.88 15.44
N VAL A 55 16.10 -2.66 14.56
CA VAL A 55 15.21 -3.77 14.93
C VAL A 55 15.89 -5.07 14.59
N ARG A 56 16.04 -5.98 15.57
CA ARG A 56 16.65 -7.30 15.36
C ARG A 56 15.68 -8.40 15.78
N ASP A 57 15.65 -9.48 15.00
CA ASP A 57 14.90 -10.68 15.38
C ASP A 57 15.63 -11.49 16.47
N ALA A 58 15.03 -12.59 16.90
CA ALA A 58 15.57 -13.50 17.92
C ALA A 58 16.92 -14.14 17.55
N PHE A 59 17.32 -14.09 16.27
CA PHE A 59 18.60 -14.57 15.78
C PHE A 59 19.66 -13.45 15.66
N GLY A 60 19.31 -12.23 16.05
CA GLY A 60 20.17 -11.05 15.92
C GLY A 60 20.22 -10.45 14.53
N ILE A 61 19.42 -10.95 13.59
CA ILE A 61 19.34 -10.44 12.21
C ILE A 61 18.57 -9.14 12.21
N GLU A 62 19.16 -8.10 11.64
CA GLU A 62 18.51 -6.81 11.50
C GLU A 62 17.34 -6.88 10.52
N ARG A 63 16.19 -6.37 10.94
CA ARG A 63 14.97 -6.30 10.16
C ARG A 63 14.75 -4.89 9.64
N THR A 64 14.32 -4.81 8.38
CA THR A 64 14.01 -3.52 7.79
C THR A 64 12.86 -2.86 8.53
N SER A 65 13.04 -1.59 8.88
CA SER A 65 12.02 -0.75 9.51
C SER A 65 11.93 0.60 8.80
N GLN A 66 10.82 1.28 9.00
CA GLN A 66 10.57 2.62 8.44
C GLN A 66 9.74 3.44 9.42
N LEU A 67 10.21 4.63 9.75
CA LEU A 67 9.38 5.62 10.42
C LEU A 67 8.45 6.28 9.39
N THR A 68 7.15 6.33 9.68
CA THR A 68 6.14 6.93 8.80
C THR A 68 5.79 8.35 9.24
N HIS A 69 5.17 9.10 8.33
CA HIS A 69 4.78 10.50 8.54
C HIS A 69 3.80 10.72 9.71
N ASP A 70 3.03 9.68 10.07
CA ASP A 70 2.02 9.69 11.14
C ASP A 70 2.55 9.13 12.48
N GLY A 71 3.89 9.00 12.60
CA GLY A 71 4.53 8.60 13.85
C GLY A 71 4.46 7.10 14.14
N GLN A 72 4.29 6.26 13.13
CA GLN A 72 4.37 4.81 13.27
C GLN A 72 5.75 4.29 12.87
N LEU A 73 6.23 3.28 13.56
CA LEU A 73 7.38 2.47 13.14
C LEU A 73 6.85 1.20 12.44
N LEU A 74 7.05 1.13 11.12
CA LEU A 74 6.79 -0.09 10.36
C LEU A 74 7.96 -1.06 10.53
N VAL A 75 7.65 -2.33 10.73
CA VAL A 75 8.65 -3.42 10.82
C VAL A 75 8.21 -4.59 9.97
N ASP A 76 9.13 -5.11 9.15
CA ASP A 76 8.92 -6.32 8.34
C ASP A 76 9.10 -7.56 9.22
N VAL A 77 8.02 -8.30 9.47
CA VAL A 77 8.00 -9.41 10.42
C VAL A 77 7.53 -10.72 9.81
N HIS A 78 8.00 -11.83 10.42
CA HIS A 78 7.61 -13.18 10.04
C HIS A 78 7.22 -13.96 11.30
N VAL A 79 5.96 -14.41 11.38
CA VAL A 79 5.44 -15.11 12.55
C VAL A 79 4.75 -16.40 12.12
N ARG A 80 5.21 -17.52 12.67
CA ARG A 80 4.62 -18.86 12.40
C ARG A 80 3.18 -18.95 12.92
N PRO A 81 2.40 -19.93 12.42
CA PRO A 81 1.07 -20.21 12.98
C PRO A 81 1.12 -20.46 14.48
N HIS A 82 0.14 -19.91 15.21
CA HIS A 82 -0.01 -20.07 16.66
C HIS A 82 1.29 -19.84 17.45
N ALA A 83 2.10 -18.87 17.02
CA ALA A 83 3.42 -18.63 17.60
C ALA A 83 3.59 -17.17 18.01
N VAL A 84 4.63 -16.97 18.81
CA VAL A 84 5.13 -15.65 19.22
C VAL A 84 6.50 -15.44 18.61
N ALA A 85 6.72 -14.26 18.01
CA ALA A 85 8.02 -13.82 17.55
C ALA A 85 8.48 -12.63 18.39
N THR A 86 9.76 -12.58 18.70
CA THR A 86 10.36 -11.54 19.53
C THR A 86 11.38 -10.77 18.71
N TYR A 87 11.33 -9.45 18.85
CA TYR A 87 12.28 -8.51 18.23
C TYR A 87 12.82 -7.57 19.31
N THR A 88 14.07 -7.18 19.17
CA THR A 88 14.68 -6.17 20.03
C THR A 88 14.79 -4.86 19.27
N LEU A 89 14.46 -3.76 19.97
CA LEU A 89 14.56 -2.40 19.47
C LEU A 89 15.65 -1.67 20.25
N GLN A 90 16.56 -1.03 19.54
CA GLN A 90 17.61 -0.23 20.18
C GLN A 90 17.85 1.06 19.39
N PRO A 91 18.24 2.17 20.07
CA PRO A 91 18.67 3.37 19.38
C PRO A 91 19.87 3.08 18.47
N GLY A 92 19.87 3.64 17.28
CA GLY A 92 20.99 3.50 16.34
C GLY A 92 20.55 3.68 14.90
N GLN A 93 21.52 3.89 14.02
CA GLN A 93 21.22 3.99 12.58
C GLN A 93 21.07 2.59 11.97
N PRO A 94 19.92 2.27 11.36
CA PRO A 94 19.74 0.99 10.70
C PRO A 94 20.66 0.85 9.48
N ALA A 95 20.98 -0.38 9.13
CA ALA A 95 21.73 -0.66 7.91
C ALA A 95 20.99 -0.13 6.67
N ALA A 96 21.73 0.39 5.71
CA ALA A 96 21.17 0.82 4.44
C ALA A 96 20.61 -0.39 3.68
N VAL A 97 19.36 -0.31 3.24
CA VAL A 97 18.68 -1.35 2.47
C VAL A 97 18.17 -0.79 1.15
N LEU A 98 18.06 -1.63 0.15
CA LEU A 98 17.35 -1.27 -1.08
C LEU A 98 15.86 -1.11 -0.77
N SER A 99 15.27 -0.03 -1.28
CA SER A 99 13.83 0.17 -1.14
C SER A 99 13.06 -0.89 -1.91
N SER A 100 11.97 -1.38 -1.30
CA SER A 100 11.01 -2.27 -1.95
C SER A 100 9.81 -1.51 -2.52
N VAL A 101 9.77 -0.18 -2.36
CA VAL A 101 8.73 0.69 -2.90
C VAL A 101 9.36 1.93 -3.53
N SER A 102 8.70 2.52 -4.50
CA SER A 102 9.12 3.75 -5.15
C SER A 102 7.90 4.54 -5.63
N GLY A 103 8.04 5.84 -5.76
CA GLY A 103 7.01 6.67 -6.36
C GLY A 103 7.43 8.14 -6.42
N ARG A 104 6.92 8.83 -7.42
CA ARG A 104 7.04 10.27 -7.58
C ARG A 104 6.01 10.82 -8.57
N GLN A 105 5.96 12.11 -8.68
CA GLN A 105 5.31 12.78 -9.81
C GLN A 105 6.29 12.81 -10.99
N TYR A 106 5.74 12.64 -12.20
CA TYR A 106 6.44 12.62 -13.50
C TYR A 106 5.95 13.80 -14.36
N PRO A 107 6.55 15.00 -14.23
CA PRO A 107 6.17 16.17 -15.02
C PRO A 107 6.38 15.93 -16.52
N GLU A 108 7.41 15.14 -16.85
CA GLU A 108 7.74 14.73 -18.21
C GLU A 108 6.66 13.89 -18.89
N ARG A 109 5.74 13.31 -18.12
CA ARG A 109 4.62 12.50 -18.61
C ARG A 109 3.29 13.03 -18.08
N LEU A 110 2.94 14.23 -18.50
CA LEU A 110 1.65 14.89 -18.24
C LEU A 110 1.30 15.04 -16.75
N ASP A 111 2.30 15.20 -15.90
CA ASP A 111 2.20 15.33 -14.47
C ASP A 111 1.66 14.06 -13.76
N ASP A 112 1.84 12.86 -14.34
CA ASP A 112 1.41 11.61 -13.70
C ASP A 112 2.06 11.46 -12.32
N ILE A 113 1.31 10.91 -11.36
CA ILE A 113 1.88 10.33 -10.13
C ILE A 113 1.88 8.82 -10.30
N ALA A 114 3.06 8.21 -10.32
CA ALA A 114 3.18 6.76 -10.38
C ALA A 114 4.02 6.24 -9.21
N PHE A 115 3.60 5.09 -8.69
CA PHE A 115 4.27 4.42 -7.58
C PHE A 115 4.13 2.92 -7.71
N GLU A 116 5.11 2.21 -7.18
CA GLU A 116 5.21 0.75 -7.26
C GLU A 116 5.82 0.16 -6.01
N ASN A 117 5.58 -1.13 -5.85
CA ASN A 117 6.33 -1.98 -4.94
C ASN A 117 6.94 -3.18 -5.69
N ASP A 118 7.36 -4.19 -4.97
CA ASP A 118 7.92 -5.45 -5.49
C ASP A 118 6.87 -6.37 -6.16
N ARG A 119 5.59 -5.95 -6.31
CA ARG A 119 4.52 -6.75 -6.94
C ARG A 119 3.78 -6.05 -8.05
N ILE A 120 3.43 -4.78 -7.86
CA ILE A 120 2.51 -4.06 -8.72
C ILE A 120 2.89 -2.57 -8.78
N GLY A 121 2.45 -1.86 -9.81
CA GLY A 121 2.51 -0.41 -9.88
C GLY A 121 1.13 0.20 -10.12
N PHE A 122 0.97 1.45 -9.68
CA PHE A 122 -0.23 2.25 -9.90
C PHE A 122 0.15 3.62 -10.46
N ARG A 123 -0.78 4.20 -11.23
CA ARG A 123 -0.65 5.54 -11.78
C ARG A 123 -1.93 6.34 -11.56
N LEU A 124 -1.75 7.61 -11.23
CA LEU A 124 -2.81 8.62 -11.28
C LEU A 124 -2.45 9.62 -12.38
N TYR A 125 -3.42 9.93 -13.21
CA TYR A 125 -3.24 10.89 -14.28
C TYR A 125 -3.14 12.33 -13.73
N GLY A 126 -2.23 13.08 -14.33
CA GLY A 126 -1.91 14.42 -13.88
C GLY A 126 -2.74 15.52 -14.53
N PRO A 127 -2.70 16.74 -13.97
CA PRO A 127 -3.47 17.88 -14.46
C PRO A 127 -3.10 18.31 -15.89
N ALA A 128 -1.90 18.00 -16.38
CA ALA A 128 -1.52 18.28 -17.76
C ALA A 128 -2.32 17.44 -18.78
N LEU A 129 -2.69 16.20 -18.44
CA LEU A 129 -3.58 15.38 -19.26
C LEU A 129 -4.95 16.05 -19.40
N GLN A 130 -5.51 16.52 -18.29
CA GLN A 130 -6.80 17.23 -18.28
C GLN A 130 -6.76 18.50 -19.10
N ARG A 131 -5.66 19.29 -19.01
CA ARG A 131 -5.48 20.52 -19.83
C ARG A 131 -5.45 20.23 -21.34
N LYS A 132 -5.06 19.02 -21.75
CA LYS A 132 -5.15 18.57 -23.15
C LYS A 132 -6.54 18.13 -23.59
N GLY A 133 -7.52 18.08 -22.66
CA GLY A 133 -8.87 17.61 -22.93
C GLY A 133 -9.01 16.09 -22.95
N GLU A 134 -7.98 15.36 -22.55
CA GLU A 134 -8.02 13.91 -22.44
C GLU A 134 -8.74 13.50 -21.15
N LYS A 135 -9.47 12.37 -21.21
CA LYS A 135 -10.28 11.86 -20.10
C LYS A 135 -9.64 10.60 -19.52
N GLY A 136 -8.81 10.76 -18.50
CA GLY A 136 -8.28 9.68 -17.66
C GLY A 136 -8.67 9.98 -16.22
N PHE A 137 -9.72 9.32 -15.69
CA PHE A 137 -10.25 9.66 -14.37
C PHE A 137 -9.78 8.70 -13.29
N GLY A 138 -9.59 7.43 -13.66
CA GLY A 138 -9.33 6.36 -12.72
C GLY A 138 -7.86 6.10 -12.41
N HIS A 139 -7.63 5.31 -11.36
CA HIS A 139 -6.32 4.76 -11.10
C HIS A 139 -5.99 3.73 -12.18
N ASP A 140 -4.77 3.78 -12.65
CA ASP A 140 -4.22 2.87 -13.63
C ASP A 140 -3.35 1.81 -12.96
N VAL A 141 -3.13 0.69 -13.66
CA VAL A 141 -2.37 -0.46 -13.17
C VAL A 141 -1.19 -0.75 -14.08
N TRP A 142 -0.02 -0.87 -13.50
CA TRP A 142 1.19 -1.35 -14.17
C TRP A 142 1.51 -2.75 -13.67
N VAL A 143 1.32 -3.75 -14.53
CA VAL A 143 1.65 -5.14 -14.21
C VAL A 143 3.16 -5.38 -14.27
N LYS A 144 3.67 -6.28 -13.41
CA LYS A 144 5.11 -6.54 -13.27
C LYS A 144 5.40 -8.04 -13.38
N ARG A 145 6.58 -8.39 -13.92
CA ARG A 145 7.18 -9.74 -13.91
C ARG A 145 8.42 -9.84 -13.01
N THR A 146 8.70 -8.81 -12.26
CA THR A 146 9.90 -8.72 -11.43
C THR A 146 9.59 -8.05 -10.11
N THR A 147 10.32 -8.43 -9.08
CA THR A 147 10.30 -7.75 -7.78
C THR A 147 11.13 -6.46 -7.78
N ALA A 148 11.94 -6.21 -8.82
CA ALA A 148 12.70 -4.96 -8.95
C ALA A 148 11.78 -3.77 -9.19
N LEU A 149 12.18 -2.59 -8.72
CA LEU A 149 11.52 -1.33 -9.02
C LEU A 149 11.91 -0.91 -10.45
N VAL A 150 10.92 -0.67 -11.31
CA VAL A 150 11.13 -0.50 -12.75
C VAL A 150 10.45 0.72 -13.36
N LEU A 151 9.49 1.37 -12.68
CA LEU A 151 8.74 2.49 -13.26
C LEU A 151 9.64 3.65 -13.66
N GLU A 152 10.67 3.97 -12.88
CA GLU A 152 11.62 5.03 -13.22
C GLU A 152 12.37 4.74 -14.53
N GLU A 153 12.71 3.49 -14.79
CA GLU A 153 13.34 3.05 -16.05
C GLU A 153 12.35 3.16 -17.22
N LEU A 154 11.11 2.71 -17.02
CA LEU A 154 10.07 2.75 -18.05
C LEU A 154 9.72 4.17 -18.47
N TYR A 155 9.49 5.07 -17.52
CA TYR A 155 9.24 6.49 -17.82
C TYR A 155 10.42 7.18 -18.52
N ARG A 156 11.65 6.87 -18.11
CA ARG A 156 12.86 7.41 -18.74
C ARG A 156 13.02 6.95 -20.19
N ASN A 157 12.61 5.74 -20.50
CA ASN A 157 12.75 5.16 -21.83
C ASN A 157 11.64 5.56 -22.80
N ASP A 158 10.47 6.01 -22.30
CA ASP A 158 9.43 6.58 -23.14
C ASP A 158 9.86 7.96 -23.69
N PRO A 159 9.68 8.28 -24.99
CA PRO A 159 8.93 7.52 -25.99
C PRO A 159 9.76 6.54 -26.85
N ARG A 160 11.03 6.30 -26.57
CA ARG A 160 11.85 5.41 -27.41
C ARG A 160 11.37 3.95 -27.35
N LEU A 161 11.02 3.52 -26.15
CA LEU A 161 10.47 2.19 -25.86
C LEU A 161 9.12 2.39 -25.17
N SER A 162 8.05 2.24 -25.92
CA SER A 162 6.71 2.40 -25.38
C SER A 162 6.45 1.42 -24.23
N PHE A 163 6.07 1.92 -23.08
CA PHE A 163 5.73 1.12 -21.92
C PHE A 163 4.41 0.31 -22.09
N HIS A 164 3.69 0.50 -23.21
CA HIS A 164 2.60 -0.38 -23.64
C HIS A 164 3.09 -1.63 -24.38
N LEU A 165 4.39 -1.84 -24.53
CA LEU A 165 5.01 -3.02 -25.09
C LEU A 165 5.71 -3.83 -24.00
N ASP A 166 5.58 -5.16 -24.06
CA ASP A 166 6.20 -6.06 -23.09
C ASP A 166 7.68 -6.26 -23.41
N TYR A 167 8.53 -5.76 -22.54
CA TYR A 167 9.99 -5.96 -22.55
C TYR A 167 10.45 -6.90 -21.43
N GLY A 168 9.53 -7.70 -20.87
CA GLY A 168 9.86 -8.74 -19.88
C GLY A 168 9.98 -8.27 -18.43
N LYS A 169 9.72 -6.98 -18.12
CA LYS A 169 9.83 -6.43 -16.75
C LYS A 169 8.49 -5.97 -16.20
N ALA A 170 7.83 -5.08 -16.92
CA ALA A 170 6.53 -4.51 -16.57
C ALA A 170 5.84 -3.97 -17.84
N LEU A 171 4.55 -3.75 -17.74
CA LEU A 171 3.71 -3.39 -18.87
C LEU A 171 2.51 -2.56 -18.41
N ASP A 172 2.21 -1.48 -19.14
CA ASP A 172 0.95 -0.74 -19.08
C ASP A 172 -0.01 -1.32 -20.13
N CYS A 173 -0.88 -2.22 -19.69
CA CYS A 173 -1.89 -2.86 -20.53
C CYS A 173 -3.31 -2.82 -19.92
N TYR A 174 -3.49 -2.03 -18.85
CA TYR A 174 -4.77 -1.78 -18.23
C TYR A 174 -5.38 -0.49 -18.81
N GLY A 175 -6.53 -0.56 -19.44
CA GLY A 175 -7.16 0.61 -20.03
C GLY A 175 -8.07 1.32 -19.04
N VAL A 176 -7.79 2.58 -18.76
CA VAL A 176 -8.60 3.43 -17.87
C VAL A 176 -9.60 4.27 -18.64
N GLY A 177 -9.13 5.19 -19.47
CA GLY A 177 -10.00 6.12 -20.20
C GLY A 177 -10.99 6.88 -19.29
N PRO A 178 -12.24 7.12 -19.77
CA PRO A 178 -13.26 7.83 -18.99
C PRO A 178 -13.98 6.90 -17.98
N THR A 179 -13.24 6.11 -17.22
CA THR A 179 -13.75 5.17 -16.21
C THR A 179 -13.11 5.41 -14.85
N LEU A 180 -13.57 4.67 -13.82
CA LEU A 180 -12.95 4.68 -12.50
C LEU A 180 -11.65 3.83 -12.43
N GLY A 181 -11.28 3.14 -13.51
CA GLY A 181 -10.08 2.32 -13.52
C GLY A 181 -10.06 1.29 -12.41
N CYS A 182 -8.96 1.22 -11.66
CA CYS A 182 -8.76 0.28 -10.56
C CYS A 182 -8.91 1.00 -9.21
N GLY A 183 -10.13 0.99 -8.66
CA GLY A 183 -10.35 1.42 -7.28
C GLY A 183 -10.47 2.93 -7.05
N THR A 184 -10.81 3.71 -8.06
CA THR A 184 -10.99 5.16 -7.89
C THR A 184 -12.29 5.46 -7.16
N PRO A 185 -12.27 6.38 -6.17
CA PRO A 185 -13.48 6.83 -5.51
C PRO A 185 -14.27 7.80 -6.39
N CYS A 186 -15.56 7.92 -6.11
CA CYS A 186 -16.46 8.84 -6.80
C CYS A 186 -17.66 9.24 -5.93
N LEU A 187 -18.32 10.33 -6.30
CA LEU A 187 -19.64 10.67 -5.79
C LEU A 187 -20.71 9.96 -6.63
N ILE A 188 -21.83 9.61 -6.00
CA ILE A 188 -23.03 9.14 -6.69
C ILE A 188 -24.12 10.20 -6.58
N HIS A 189 -24.52 10.76 -7.70
CA HIS A 189 -25.58 11.78 -7.75
C HIS A 189 -26.77 11.28 -8.61
N ASN A 190 -27.97 11.25 -8.03
CA ASN A 190 -29.17 10.73 -8.68
C ASN A 190 -28.97 9.32 -9.28
N GLY A 191 -28.23 8.46 -8.56
CA GLY A 191 -27.93 7.12 -9.00
C GLY A 191 -26.86 7.01 -10.09
N LYS A 192 -26.20 8.10 -10.48
CA LYS A 192 -25.17 8.12 -11.53
C LYS A 192 -23.79 8.42 -10.95
N ILE A 193 -22.76 7.86 -11.56
CA ILE A 193 -21.36 8.11 -11.24
C ILE A 193 -21.00 9.55 -11.61
N VAL A 194 -20.47 10.31 -10.67
CA VAL A 194 -19.81 11.59 -10.91
C VAL A 194 -18.30 11.31 -10.90
N TYR A 195 -17.72 11.30 -12.08
CA TYR A 195 -16.30 10.98 -12.24
C TYR A 195 -15.44 12.10 -11.66
N PRO A 196 -14.38 11.76 -10.92
CA PRO A 196 -13.40 12.74 -10.46
C PRO A 196 -12.62 13.28 -11.67
N TRP A 197 -11.94 14.40 -11.44
CA TRP A 197 -10.95 14.95 -12.38
C TRP A 197 -9.54 14.48 -12.01
N CYS A 198 -8.52 14.96 -12.73
CA CYS A 198 -7.14 14.81 -12.30
C CYS A 198 -6.92 15.62 -11.00
N TYR A 199 -5.92 15.23 -10.24
CA TYR A 199 -5.58 15.93 -8.99
C TYR A 199 -5.15 17.38 -9.25
N GLU A 200 -5.28 18.24 -8.24
CA GLU A 200 -4.80 19.63 -8.28
C GLU A 200 -3.45 19.77 -7.57
N THR A 201 -3.36 19.22 -6.36
CA THR A 201 -2.11 19.24 -5.57
C THR A 201 -1.83 17.87 -4.98
N TYR A 202 -0.55 17.63 -4.67
CA TYR A 202 -0.13 16.40 -4.00
C TYR A 202 0.98 16.66 -2.99
N LYS A 203 1.16 15.72 -2.08
CA LYS A 203 2.29 15.68 -1.15
C LYS A 203 2.70 14.23 -0.93
N ILE A 204 3.96 13.89 -1.20
CA ILE A 204 4.52 12.61 -0.83
C ILE A 204 4.76 12.64 0.69
N LEU A 205 4.15 11.73 1.42
CA LEU A 205 4.21 11.65 2.87
C LEU A 205 5.27 10.64 3.33
N ASP A 206 5.33 9.47 2.67
CA ASP A 206 6.34 8.45 2.91
C ASP A 206 6.98 7.99 1.60
N LYS A 207 8.28 7.70 1.64
CA LYS A 207 9.03 7.23 0.47
C LYS A 207 10.07 6.18 0.85
N GLY A 208 9.61 4.96 1.08
CA GLY A 208 10.41 3.76 1.31
C GLY A 208 11.12 3.70 2.67
N PRO A 209 11.81 2.57 2.99
CA PRO A 209 11.99 1.40 2.12
C PRO A 209 10.82 0.40 2.09
N LEU A 210 9.83 0.55 2.99
CA LEU A 210 8.73 -0.40 3.18
C LEU A 210 7.37 0.11 2.71
N ARG A 211 7.13 1.42 2.78
CA ARG A 211 5.87 2.08 2.40
C ARG A 211 6.11 3.33 1.57
N PHE A 212 5.34 3.48 0.51
CA PHE A 212 5.12 4.74 -0.19
C PHE A 212 3.74 5.26 0.16
N THR A 213 3.64 6.55 0.53
CA THR A 213 2.37 7.22 0.82
C THR A 213 2.30 8.56 0.11
N VAL A 214 1.18 8.84 -0.54
CA VAL A 214 0.91 10.13 -1.18
C VAL A 214 -0.47 10.65 -0.78
N GLN A 215 -0.53 11.91 -0.39
CA GLN A 215 -1.77 12.67 -0.24
C GLN A 215 -2.04 13.43 -1.54
N ILE A 216 -3.30 13.44 -1.96
CA ILE A 216 -3.76 14.03 -3.22
C ILE A 216 -5.02 14.83 -2.92
N ASN A 217 -5.08 16.05 -3.45
CA ASN A 217 -6.23 16.94 -3.30
C ASN A 217 -6.73 17.34 -4.68
N PHE A 218 -8.04 17.44 -4.81
CA PHE A 218 -8.72 17.73 -6.07
C PHE A 218 -9.32 19.14 -6.04
N ALA A 219 -9.48 19.75 -7.21
CA ALA A 219 -10.22 20.99 -7.32
C ALA A 219 -11.70 20.79 -6.93
N PRO A 220 -12.33 21.77 -6.30
CA PRO A 220 -13.73 21.64 -5.90
C PRO A 220 -14.66 21.53 -7.11
N VAL A 221 -15.57 20.55 -7.07
CA VAL A 221 -16.64 20.37 -8.05
C VAL A 221 -17.98 20.57 -7.35
N ASN A 222 -18.76 21.55 -7.78
CA ASN A 222 -20.03 21.92 -7.15
C ASN A 222 -19.92 22.19 -5.63
N GLY A 223 -18.80 22.76 -5.19
CA GLY A 223 -18.52 23.08 -3.78
C GLY A 223 -18.08 21.89 -2.94
N ILE A 224 -17.84 20.73 -3.55
CA ILE A 224 -17.32 19.53 -2.88
C ILE A 224 -15.87 19.32 -3.31
N THR A 225 -14.97 19.20 -2.34
CA THR A 225 -13.55 18.93 -2.53
C THR A 225 -13.22 17.52 -2.09
N GLU A 226 -12.61 16.74 -2.97
CA GLU A 226 -12.14 15.38 -2.68
C GLU A 226 -10.69 15.38 -2.22
N HIS A 227 -10.39 14.53 -1.25
CA HIS A 227 -9.04 14.27 -0.74
C HIS A 227 -8.80 12.76 -0.67
N ARG A 228 -7.56 12.33 -0.96
CA ARG A 228 -7.13 10.93 -0.84
C ARG A 228 -5.77 10.84 -0.18
N ILE A 229 -5.58 9.84 0.66
CA ILE A 229 -4.28 9.31 1.03
C ILE A 229 -4.20 7.90 0.48
N LEU A 230 -3.17 7.61 -0.31
CA LEU A 230 -2.90 6.31 -0.89
C LEU A 230 -1.59 5.78 -0.34
N SER A 231 -1.60 4.56 0.19
CA SER A 231 -0.41 3.91 0.77
C SER A 231 -0.19 2.53 0.16
N LEU A 232 1.01 2.28 -0.36
CA LEU A 232 1.41 0.99 -0.93
C LEU A 232 2.60 0.43 -0.17
N ASP A 233 2.41 -0.76 0.41
CA ASP A 233 3.40 -1.46 1.22
C ASP A 233 4.22 -2.47 0.42
N LYS A 234 5.44 -2.73 0.85
CA LYS A 234 6.24 -3.87 0.40
C LYS A 234 5.43 -5.16 0.48
N GLY A 235 5.50 -5.97 -0.56
CA GLY A 235 4.87 -7.31 -0.62
C GLY A 235 3.36 -7.30 -0.79
N ALA A 236 2.70 -6.13 -0.81
CA ALA A 236 1.25 -6.02 -0.96
C ALA A 236 0.83 -5.97 -2.44
N ASN A 237 -0.30 -6.62 -2.76
CA ASN A 237 -1.02 -6.37 -4.02
C ASN A 237 -2.08 -5.27 -3.85
N PHE A 238 -2.34 -4.85 -2.61
CA PHE A 238 -3.41 -3.92 -2.28
C PHE A 238 -2.85 -2.61 -1.77
N CYS A 239 -3.31 -1.51 -2.39
CA CYS A 239 -3.07 -0.15 -1.97
C CYS A 239 -4.18 0.26 -1.01
N GLU A 240 -3.82 0.81 0.14
CA GLU A 240 -4.75 1.40 1.10
C GLU A 240 -5.21 2.76 0.58
N ALA A 241 -6.52 3.02 0.65
CA ALA A 241 -7.13 4.29 0.30
C ALA A 241 -7.94 4.83 1.47
N ILE A 242 -7.59 6.03 1.91
CA ILE A 242 -8.35 6.83 2.86
C ILE A 242 -8.85 8.05 2.12
N VAL A 243 -10.18 8.16 1.98
CA VAL A 243 -10.83 9.20 1.16
C VAL A 243 -11.79 10.00 2.03
N TRP A 244 -11.80 11.31 1.86
CA TRP A 244 -12.81 12.18 2.47
C TRP A 244 -13.19 13.31 1.53
N TYR A 245 -14.35 13.91 1.82
CA TYR A 245 -14.90 15.00 1.04
C TYR A 245 -15.27 16.16 1.94
N ASP A 246 -14.77 17.35 1.62
CA ASP A 246 -15.19 18.60 2.23
C ASP A 246 -16.35 19.21 1.47
N GLY A 247 -17.20 20.01 2.14
CA GLY A 247 -18.34 20.67 1.52
C GLY A 247 -19.61 19.80 1.39
N ILE A 248 -19.64 18.60 1.97
CA ILE A 248 -20.86 17.76 2.02
C ILE A 248 -21.90 18.38 2.95
N SER A 249 -22.91 19.03 2.38
CA SER A 249 -23.99 19.69 3.12
C SER A 249 -25.20 18.81 3.41
N ARG A 250 -25.33 17.69 2.70
CA ARG A 250 -26.43 16.71 2.84
C ARG A 250 -25.89 15.29 2.64
N PRO A 251 -26.57 14.24 3.18
CA PRO A 251 -26.17 12.87 2.97
C PRO A 251 -26.04 12.55 1.49
N THR A 252 -24.85 12.11 1.09
CA THR A 252 -24.48 11.83 -0.30
C THR A 252 -23.94 10.41 -0.39
N ASP A 253 -24.31 9.66 -1.41
CA ASP A 253 -23.71 8.36 -1.65
C ASP A 253 -22.33 8.54 -2.29
N ILE A 254 -21.35 7.80 -1.81
CA ILE A 254 -20.00 7.75 -2.36
C ILE A 254 -19.64 6.30 -2.68
N ALA A 255 -18.72 6.07 -3.60
CA ALA A 255 -18.33 4.72 -3.98
C ALA A 255 -16.85 4.65 -4.31
N ALA A 256 -16.31 3.43 -4.34
CA ALA A 256 -15.10 3.08 -5.07
C ALA A 256 -15.45 2.08 -6.17
N GLY A 257 -14.78 2.15 -7.33
CA GLY A 257 -15.15 1.35 -8.50
C GLY A 257 -14.01 0.69 -9.22
N LEU A 258 -14.29 -0.51 -9.79
CA LEU A 258 -13.46 -1.18 -10.78
C LEU A 258 -14.14 -1.06 -12.15
N ALA A 259 -13.41 -0.63 -13.17
CA ALA A 259 -13.89 -0.67 -14.54
C ALA A 259 -14.06 -2.11 -15.02
N ILE A 260 -15.18 -2.41 -15.68
CA ILE A 260 -15.47 -3.72 -16.28
C ILE A 260 -15.53 -3.54 -17.78
N ARG A 261 -14.86 -4.41 -18.55
CA ARG A 261 -14.92 -4.39 -20.00
C ARG A 261 -16.34 -4.71 -20.48
N PRO A 262 -16.92 -3.99 -21.47
CA PRO A 262 -18.31 -4.14 -21.86
C PRO A 262 -18.72 -5.55 -22.27
N ALA A 263 -17.78 -6.33 -22.81
CA ALA A 263 -18.04 -7.68 -23.32
C ALA A 263 -17.90 -8.79 -22.24
N ASP A 264 -17.42 -8.47 -21.03
CA ASP A 264 -17.03 -9.50 -20.07
C ASP A 264 -17.47 -9.19 -18.63
N THR A 265 -18.74 -9.44 -18.36
CA THR A 265 -19.30 -9.35 -17.00
C THR A 265 -19.22 -10.67 -16.24
N THR A 266 -18.83 -11.76 -16.89
CA THR A 266 -18.86 -13.12 -16.31
C THR A 266 -17.71 -13.40 -15.36
N THR A 267 -16.64 -12.64 -15.44
CA THR A 267 -15.44 -12.76 -14.59
C THR A 267 -15.50 -11.91 -13.32
N VAL A 268 -16.60 -11.17 -13.09
CA VAL A 268 -16.81 -10.38 -11.86
C VAL A 268 -17.32 -11.30 -10.76
N MET A 269 -16.58 -11.34 -9.65
CA MET A 269 -16.93 -12.11 -8.45
C MET A 269 -17.22 -11.16 -7.31
N ILE A 270 -18.41 -11.29 -6.71
CA ILE A 270 -18.86 -10.46 -5.59
C ILE A 270 -18.88 -11.29 -4.31
N GLY A 271 -18.10 -10.89 -3.33
CA GLY A 271 -18.14 -11.41 -1.97
C GLY A 271 -19.00 -10.52 -1.06
N LYS A 272 -18.96 -10.80 0.24
CA LYS A 272 -19.71 -10.02 1.24
C LYS A 272 -19.22 -8.58 1.35
N ASP A 273 -17.91 -8.38 1.34
CA ASP A 273 -17.21 -7.13 1.61
C ASP A 273 -16.00 -6.93 0.68
N TYR A 274 -16.03 -7.59 -0.46
CA TYR A 274 -15.09 -7.40 -1.55
C TYR A 274 -15.74 -7.70 -2.91
N VAL A 275 -15.15 -7.15 -3.95
CA VAL A 275 -15.42 -7.54 -5.34
C VAL A 275 -14.09 -7.64 -6.07
N HIS A 276 -13.97 -8.62 -6.95
CA HIS A 276 -12.83 -8.73 -7.84
C HIS A 276 -13.22 -9.07 -9.28
N TYR A 277 -12.30 -8.75 -10.18
CA TYR A 277 -12.52 -8.88 -11.61
C TYR A 277 -11.24 -9.37 -12.30
N ALA A 278 -11.40 -10.27 -13.27
CA ALA A 278 -10.32 -10.70 -14.15
C ALA A 278 -10.41 -9.90 -15.47
N ASP A 279 -9.64 -8.83 -15.58
CA ASP A 279 -9.60 -7.94 -16.75
C ASP A 279 -8.79 -8.59 -17.88
N PRO A 280 -9.36 -8.72 -19.11
CA PRO A 280 -8.69 -9.33 -20.25
C PRO A 280 -7.64 -8.40 -20.91
N THR A 281 -7.32 -7.26 -20.32
CA THR A 281 -6.47 -6.19 -20.84
C THR A 281 -7.11 -5.32 -21.95
N VAL A 282 -6.39 -4.29 -22.39
CA VAL A 282 -6.86 -3.40 -23.48
C VAL A 282 -6.80 -4.05 -24.86
N ASP A 283 -5.98 -5.09 -25.02
CA ASP A 283 -5.76 -5.79 -26.27
C ASP A 283 -5.65 -7.30 -26.00
N PRO A 284 -6.79 -7.99 -25.77
CA PRO A 284 -6.78 -9.41 -25.43
C PRO A 284 -6.31 -10.32 -26.56
N ASP A 285 -6.38 -9.89 -27.81
CA ASP A 285 -5.84 -10.64 -28.95
C ASP A 285 -4.31 -10.67 -28.94
N ARG A 286 -3.69 -9.60 -28.49
CA ARG A 286 -2.25 -9.47 -28.32
C ARG A 286 -1.75 -9.99 -26.99
N HIS A 287 -2.53 -9.79 -25.92
CA HIS A 287 -2.18 -10.11 -24.56
C HIS A 287 -3.09 -11.22 -24.03
N GLN A 288 -2.69 -12.47 -24.24
CA GLN A 288 -3.44 -13.67 -23.80
C GLN A 288 -3.23 -13.96 -22.30
N PHE A 289 -3.28 -12.92 -21.46
CA PHE A 289 -3.14 -12.99 -20.01
C PHE A 289 -4.16 -12.05 -19.34
N GLN A 290 -4.29 -12.13 -18.03
CA GLN A 290 -5.29 -11.40 -17.27
C GLN A 290 -4.67 -10.54 -16.17
N ILE A 291 -5.28 -9.38 -15.93
CA ILE A 291 -5.04 -8.54 -14.79
C ILE A 291 -6.15 -8.81 -13.77
N TYR A 292 -5.81 -9.37 -12.64
CA TYR A 292 -6.76 -9.54 -11.54
C TYR A 292 -6.83 -8.25 -10.75
N SER A 293 -8.01 -7.63 -10.64
CA SER A 293 -8.25 -6.42 -9.86
C SER A 293 -9.24 -6.68 -8.73
N ALA A 294 -9.18 -5.91 -7.66
CA ALA A 294 -10.11 -6.03 -6.53
C ALA A 294 -10.36 -4.72 -5.79
N LEU A 295 -11.54 -4.65 -5.15
CA LEU A 295 -11.89 -3.72 -4.09
C LEU A 295 -12.23 -4.49 -2.83
N LEU A 296 -11.71 -4.04 -1.68
CA LEU A 296 -11.89 -4.69 -0.38
C LEU A 296 -12.31 -3.65 0.66
N PHE A 297 -13.29 -4.01 1.47
CA PHE A 297 -13.90 -3.15 2.49
C PHE A 297 -13.92 -3.84 3.86
N PRO A 298 -12.75 -4.12 4.47
CA PRO A 298 -12.68 -4.88 5.73
C PRO A 298 -13.41 -4.19 6.88
N ASP A 299 -13.37 -2.86 6.92
CA ASP A 299 -13.81 -2.03 8.04
C ASP A 299 -14.97 -1.09 7.66
N THR A 300 -15.43 -1.13 6.40
CA THR A 300 -16.49 -0.24 5.91
C THR A 300 -17.65 -1.05 5.33
N GLN A 301 -18.85 -0.83 5.84
CA GLN A 301 -20.04 -1.46 5.27
C GLN A 301 -20.47 -0.76 3.98
N VAL A 302 -20.46 -1.48 2.87
CA VAL A 302 -20.85 -0.99 1.54
C VAL A 302 -21.88 -1.90 0.89
N ASN A 303 -22.64 -1.34 -0.06
CA ASN A 303 -23.45 -2.12 -1.00
C ASN A 303 -22.63 -2.37 -2.27
N ILE A 304 -22.35 -3.64 -2.56
CA ILE A 304 -21.62 -4.01 -3.78
C ILE A 304 -22.61 -4.30 -4.90
N CYS A 305 -22.41 -3.65 -6.04
CA CYS A 305 -23.24 -3.82 -7.25
C CYS A 305 -22.45 -3.56 -8.52
N GLN A 306 -23.05 -3.95 -9.66
CA GLN A 306 -22.55 -3.55 -10.98
C GLN A 306 -23.42 -2.43 -11.53
N GLN A 307 -22.81 -1.35 -11.99
CA GLN A 307 -23.50 -0.18 -12.52
C GLN A 307 -22.61 0.58 -13.50
N GLU A 308 -23.15 1.04 -14.63
CA GLU A 308 -22.47 1.88 -15.62
C GLU A 308 -21.08 1.37 -16.04
N GLY A 309 -20.96 0.06 -16.28
CA GLY A 309 -19.69 -0.56 -16.66
C GLY A 309 -18.65 -0.67 -15.53
N HIS A 310 -19.10 -0.63 -14.26
CA HIS A 310 -18.25 -0.75 -13.09
C HIS A 310 -18.80 -1.74 -12.07
N ALA A 311 -17.90 -2.37 -11.33
CA ALA A 311 -18.21 -2.99 -10.05
C ALA A 311 -17.96 -1.94 -8.96
N LEU A 312 -19.00 -1.60 -8.19
CA LEU A 312 -18.96 -0.53 -7.19
C LEU A 312 -19.15 -1.07 -5.79
N GLY A 313 -18.37 -0.55 -4.84
CA GLY A 313 -18.67 -0.63 -3.40
C GLY A 313 -19.21 0.72 -2.94
N ILE A 314 -20.51 0.81 -2.69
CA ILE A 314 -21.22 2.06 -2.40
C ILE A 314 -21.42 2.23 -0.90
N LEU A 315 -20.83 3.28 -0.31
CA LEU A 315 -21.13 3.77 1.02
C LEU A 315 -22.33 4.72 0.94
N LYS A 316 -23.46 4.29 1.50
CA LYS A 316 -24.69 5.06 1.46
C LYS A 316 -24.71 6.17 2.50
N ARG A 317 -25.30 7.33 2.12
CA ARG A 317 -25.61 8.44 3.03
C ARG A 317 -24.39 8.97 3.78
N TYR A 318 -23.24 9.03 3.13
CA TYR A 318 -22.03 9.64 3.66
C TYR A 318 -22.29 11.09 4.10
N ARG A 319 -21.79 11.47 5.28
CA ARG A 319 -21.96 12.79 5.88
C ARG A 319 -20.65 13.45 6.26
N GLY A 320 -19.53 12.80 6.01
CA GLY A 320 -18.18 13.21 6.41
C GLY A 320 -17.44 12.04 7.10
N GLY A 321 -16.21 12.30 7.49
CA GLY A 321 -15.29 11.28 7.99
C GLY A 321 -14.54 10.58 6.87
N HIS A 322 -13.86 9.50 7.18
CA HIS A 322 -13.04 8.78 6.22
C HIS A 322 -13.80 7.60 5.62
N PHE A 323 -13.75 7.48 4.29
CA PHE A 323 -14.10 6.28 3.56
C PHE A 323 -12.82 5.47 3.35
N HIS A 324 -12.69 4.39 4.12
CA HIS A 324 -11.52 3.53 4.13
C HIS A 324 -11.78 2.25 3.36
N TYR A 325 -10.90 1.93 2.41
CA TYR A 325 -10.96 0.70 1.61
C TYR A 325 -9.58 0.36 1.05
N PHE A 326 -9.48 -0.81 0.41
CA PHE A 326 -8.30 -1.21 -0.34
C PHE A 326 -8.68 -1.49 -1.78
N PHE A 327 -7.78 -1.13 -2.70
CA PHE A 327 -7.86 -1.55 -4.08
C PHE A 327 -6.55 -2.20 -4.48
N GLY A 328 -6.59 -3.10 -5.46
CA GLY A 328 -5.36 -3.75 -5.83
C GLY A 328 -5.45 -4.55 -7.11
N ALA A 329 -4.29 -5.00 -7.56
CA ALA A 329 -4.18 -5.83 -8.74
C ALA A 329 -3.03 -6.84 -8.64
N ALA A 330 -3.11 -7.83 -9.51
CA ALA A 330 -2.08 -8.84 -9.75
C ALA A 330 -2.06 -9.23 -11.22
N TRP A 331 -1.01 -9.89 -11.66
CA TRP A 331 -0.86 -10.32 -13.05
C TRP A 331 -0.71 -11.82 -13.17
N SER A 332 -1.45 -12.45 -14.11
CA SER A 332 -1.40 -13.89 -14.35
C SER A 332 -0.01 -14.40 -14.77
N GLU A 333 0.83 -13.52 -15.30
CA GLU A 333 2.21 -13.85 -15.71
C GLU A 333 3.27 -13.63 -14.63
N PHE A 334 2.86 -13.33 -13.39
CA PHE A 334 3.81 -13.12 -12.30
C PHE A 334 3.47 -13.97 -11.06
N ASP A 335 2.82 -13.39 -10.07
CA ASP A 335 2.69 -13.98 -8.74
C ASP A 335 1.29 -14.52 -8.42
N VAL A 336 0.34 -14.39 -9.34
CA VAL A 336 -1.04 -14.90 -9.23
C VAL A 336 -1.45 -15.50 -10.56
N ARG A 337 -1.53 -16.82 -10.65
CA ARG A 337 -1.70 -17.54 -11.92
C ARG A 337 -3.17 -17.75 -12.35
N SER A 338 -4.09 -17.56 -11.41
CA SER A 338 -5.53 -17.78 -11.69
C SER A 338 -6.41 -16.86 -10.85
N GLN A 339 -7.65 -16.69 -11.28
CA GLN A 339 -8.66 -15.95 -10.52
C GLN A 339 -8.95 -16.62 -9.17
N ALA A 340 -8.84 -17.94 -9.09
CA ALA A 340 -8.99 -18.68 -7.82
C ALA A 340 -7.85 -18.35 -6.84
N GLU A 341 -6.60 -18.29 -7.30
CA GLU A 341 -5.47 -17.85 -6.47
C GLU A 341 -5.64 -16.39 -6.03
N TRP A 342 -6.18 -15.53 -6.90
CA TRP A 342 -6.48 -14.16 -6.55
C TRP A 342 -7.52 -14.07 -5.43
N GLN A 343 -8.60 -14.84 -5.54
CA GLN A 343 -9.61 -14.93 -4.49
C GLN A 343 -9.01 -15.39 -3.16
N LEU A 344 -8.19 -16.45 -3.16
CA LEU A 344 -7.50 -16.91 -1.94
C LEU A 344 -6.61 -15.82 -1.34
N ARG A 345 -5.93 -15.02 -2.16
CA ARG A 345 -5.10 -13.89 -1.69
C ARG A 345 -5.95 -12.77 -1.07
N ILE A 346 -7.10 -12.46 -1.67
CA ILE A 346 -8.10 -11.54 -1.10
C ILE A 346 -8.58 -12.03 0.25
N GLU A 347 -9.01 -13.28 0.33
CA GLU A 347 -9.53 -13.87 1.57
C GLU A 347 -8.47 -13.91 2.68
N ALA A 348 -7.23 -14.24 2.35
CA ALA A 348 -6.12 -14.21 3.29
C ALA A 348 -5.84 -12.78 3.80
N PHE A 349 -5.84 -11.78 2.91
CA PHE A 349 -5.69 -10.38 3.30
C PHE A 349 -6.83 -9.92 4.21
N MET A 350 -8.08 -10.21 3.85
CA MET A 350 -9.26 -9.86 4.63
C MET A 350 -9.25 -10.53 6.00
N ALA A 351 -8.85 -11.80 6.09
CA ALA A 351 -8.69 -12.53 7.34
C ALA A 351 -7.59 -11.89 8.21
N ALA A 352 -6.47 -11.50 7.61
CA ALA A 352 -5.37 -10.83 8.29
C ALA A 352 -5.80 -9.48 8.90
N ARG A 353 -6.59 -8.70 8.17
CA ARG A 353 -7.14 -7.41 8.67
C ARG A 353 -8.14 -7.62 9.82
N ARG A 354 -8.99 -8.66 9.77
CA ARG A 354 -9.94 -8.98 10.82
C ARG A 354 -9.29 -9.57 12.08
N GLN A 355 -8.15 -10.23 11.94
CA GLN A 355 -7.37 -10.82 13.00
C GLN A 355 -5.91 -10.36 12.90
N PRO A 356 -5.62 -9.08 13.23
CA PRO A 356 -4.28 -8.55 13.12
C PRO A 356 -3.32 -9.25 14.10
N LEU A 357 -2.03 -9.24 13.74
CA LEU A 357 -0.99 -9.63 14.67
C LEU A 357 -1.04 -8.72 15.90
N GLN A 358 -0.96 -9.32 17.09
CA GLN A 358 -0.93 -8.57 18.34
C GLN A 358 0.51 -8.14 18.63
N VAL A 359 0.72 -6.85 18.79
CA VAL A 359 2.04 -6.27 19.04
C VAL A 359 2.07 -5.74 20.48
N LYS A 360 3.12 -6.06 21.23
CA LYS A 360 3.37 -5.56 22.57
C LYS A 360 4.81 -5.07 22.69
N ILE A 361 5.00 -3.89 23.27
CA ILE A 361 6.32 -3.32 23.58
C ILE A 361 6.54 -3.38 25.08
N GLU A 362 7.69 -3.87 25.50
CA GLU A 362 8.09 -3.97 26.90
C GLU A 362 9.54 -3.59 27.07
N GLN A 363 9.88 -3.08 28.26
CA GLN A 363 11.26 -2.94 28.70
C GLN A 363 11.59 -4.14 29.60
N THR A 364 12.67 -4.84 29.29
CA THR A 364 13.20 -5.92 30.13
C THR A 364 14.37 -5.40 30.92
N GLU A 365 14.41 -5.77 32.19
CA GLU A 365 15.53 -5.47 33.10
C GLU A 365 16.81 -6.23 32.69
#